data_0c28553557900e706e25805055f2625d
#
_entry.id   0c28553557900e706e25805055f2625d
#
_cell.length_a   1.000
_cell.length_b   1.000
_cell.length_c   1.000
_cell.angle_alpha   90.00
_cell.angle_beta   90.00
_cell.angle_gamma   90.00
#
_symmetry.space_group_name_H-M   'P 1'
#
loop_
_entity.id
_entity.type
_entity.pdbx_description
1 polymer ?
#
loop_
_entity_poly.entity_id
_entity_poly.type
_entity_poly.pdbx_seq_one_letter_code
_entity_poly.pdbx_strand_id
1 'polypeptide(L)'
;MRAVHHCFPPMPAKIVTRRSAIHGNGVFAVSPIRKGERLIEYQGRHRTHKEVDRIYADEVDTGHTFLFTLNDVYVIDANVGGNAARWINHSCAPNCEAVLVEDEDSNPAKDAVYIEAMRAIKPGEELTYNYGIVLAEAHTIRLKKLWACRCGSAKCTGTMLQPKPGKKKSA
;
A
#
# COMPACT_ATOMS: atom_id res chain seq x y z
N MET A 1 -2.43 -47.11 14.37
CA MET A 1 -3.22 -45.89 14.43
C MET A 1 -2.94 -45.06 13.17
N ARG A 2 -3.90 -44.90 12.25
CA ARG A 2 -3.71 -44.09 11.04
C ARG A 2 -4.06 -42.65 11.39
N ALA A 3 -3.10 -41.72 11.21
CA ALA A 3 -3.32 -40.30 11.37
C ALA A 3 -4.25 -39.83 10.24
N VAL A 4 -5.44 -39.37 10.58
CA VAL A 4 -6.41 -38.79 9.63
C VAL A 4 -5.95 -37.33 9.43
N HIS A 5 -5.25 -37.07 8.32
CA HIS A 5 -4.96 -35.70 7.90
C HIS A 5 -6.29 -35.08 7.44
N HIS A 6 -6.87 -34.23 8.29
CA HIS A 6 -7.99 -33.39 7.90
C HIS A 6 -7.44 -32.31 6.96
N CYS A 7 -7.54 -32.55 5.66
CA CYS A 7 -7.29 -31.53 4.64
C CYS A 7 -8.49 -30.57 4.67
N PHE A 8 -8.37 -29.47 5.41
CA PHE A 8 -9.34 -28.39 5.29
C PHE A 8 -9.23 -27.79 3.89
N PRO A 9 -10.35 -27.58 3.17
CA PRO A 9 -10.30 -26.86 1.89
C PRO A 9 -9.69 -25.47 2.12
N PRO A 10 -8.88 -24.97 1.18
CA PRO A 10 -8.31 -23.63 1.30
C PRO A 10 -9.46 -22.63 1.47
N MET A 11 -9.35 -21.75 2.47
CA MET A 11 -10.35 -20.71 2.70
C MET A 11 -10.50 -19.88 1.42
N PRO A 12 -11.74 -19.63 0.94
CA PRO A 12 -11.94 -18.85 -0.26
C PRO A 12 -11.31 -17.47 -0.11
N ALA A 13 -10.63 -17.01 -1.17
CA ALA A 13 -10.00 -15.71 -1.17
C ALA A 13 -11.05 -14.62 -0.83
N LYS A 14 -10.76 -13.76 0.16
CA LYS A 14 -11.67 -12.71 0.61
C LYS A 14 -11.66 -11.46 -0.26
N ILE A 15 -10.68 -11.37 -1.15
CA ILE A 15 -10.41 -10.19 -1.98
C ILE A 15 -10.21 -10.59 -3.45
N VAL A 16 -10.51 -9.66 -4.35
CA VAL A 16 -10.36 -9.85 -5.81
C VAL A 16 -9.90 -8.54 -6.46
N THR A 17 -9.07 -8.65 -7.50
CA THR A 17 -8.66 -7.50 -8.32
C THR A 17 -9.70 -7.28 -9.43
N ARG A 18 -10.14 -6.01 -9.62
CA ARG A 18 -11.07 -5.56 -10.67
C ARG A 18 -10.71 -4.15 -11.13
N ARG A 19 -11.38 -3.66 -12.20
CA ARG A 19 -11.30 -2.24 -12.59
C ARG A 19 -11.84 -1.37 -11.46
N SER A 20 -11.14 -0.29 -11.19
CA SER A 20 -11.47 0.69 -10.15
C SER A 20 -12.01 1.98 -10.76
N ALA A 21 -12.92 2.64 -10.04
CA ALA A 21 -13.35 3.99 -10.34
C ALA A 21 -12.32 5.06 -9.88
N ILE A 22 -11.42 4.70 -8.97
CA ILE A 22 -10.36 5.58 -8.46
C ILE A 22 -9.25 5.70 -9.51
N HIS A 23 -8.61 4.56 -9.82
CA HIS A 23 -7.55 4.50 -10.83
C HIS A 23 -7.29 3.04 -11.26
N GLY A 24 -7.16 2.82 -12.56
CA GLY A 24 -6.71 1.54 -13.14
C GLY A 24 -7.42 0.31 -12.58
N ASN A 25 -6.69 -0.55 -11.91
CA ASN A 25 -7.21 -1.68 -11.15
C ASN A 25 -7.38 -1.29 -9.67
N GLY A 26 -8.21 -2.03 -8.96
CA GLY A 26 -8.41 -1.94 -7.52
C GLY A 26 -8.62 -3.33 -6.93
N VAL A 27 -8.52 -3.44 -5.62
CA VAL A 27 -8.78 -4.67 -4.88
C VAL A 27 -10.07 -4.51 -4.10
N PHE A 28 -10.96 -5.49 -4.20
CA PHE A 28 -12.31 -5.43 -3.64
C PHE A 28 -12.57 -6.60 -2.70
N ALA A 29 -13.29 -6.35 -1.62
CA ALA A 29 -13.79 -7.41 -0.76
C ALA A 29 -14.86 -8.24 -1.49
N VAL A 30 -14.78 -9.57 -1.41
CA VAL A 30 -15.81 -10.50 -1.92
C VAL A 30 -16.59 -11.18 -0.79
N SER A 31 -16.12 -11.04 0.45
CA SER A 31 -16.80 -11.48 1.66
C SER A 31 -16.59 -10.45 2.76
N PRO A 32 -17.37 -10.49 3.87
CA PRO A 32 -17.20 -9.57 4.98
C PRO A 32 -15.80 -9.67 5.59
N ILE A 33 -15.17 -8.52 5.83
CA ILE A 33 -13.86 -8.38 6.48
C ILE A 33 -14.08 -7.69 7.82
N ARG A 34 -13.43 -8.18 8.88
CA ARG A 34 -13.53 -7.61 10.22
C ARG A 34 -12.48 -6.52 10.42
N LYS A 35 -12.74 -5.58 11.32
CA LYS A 35 -11.71 -4.64 11.79
C LYS A 35 -10.51 -5.41 12.37
N GLY A 36 -9.29 -4.96 12.03
CA GLY A 36 -8.03 -5.56 12.45
C GLY A 36 -7.68 -6.86 11.72
N GLU A 37 -8.45 -7.24 10.71
CA GLU A 37 -8.14 -8.44 9.92
C GLU A 37 -6.99 -8.15 8.95
N ARG A 38 -5.95 -8.98 9.02
CA ARG A 38 -4.83 -8.97 8.08
C ARG A 38 -5.24 -9.64 6.79
N LEU A 39 -5.11 -8.94 5.66
CA LEU A 39 -5.70 -9.33 4.38
C LEU A 39 -4.70 -9.93 3.41
N ILE A 40 -3.57 -9.24 3.23
CA ILE A 40 -2.56 -9.59 2.24
C ILE A 40 -1.23 -8.95 2.61
N GLU A 41 -0.13 -9.66 2.37
CA GLU A 41 1.21 -9.09 2.40
C GLU A 41 1.45 -8.25 1.13
N TYR A 42 2.11 -7.09 1.27
CA TYR A 42 2.57 -6.32 0.13
C TYR A 42 3.87 -6.93 -0.38
N GLN A 43 3.78 -7.76 -1.42
CA GLN A 43 4.92 -8.49 -1.97
C GLN A 43 5.57 -7.77 -3.14
N GLY A 44 6.87 -8.00 -3.28
CA GLY A 44 7.71 -7.53 -4.37
C GLY A 44 9.17 -7.84 -4.10
N ARG A 45 10.04 -7.44 -5.01
CA ARG A 45 11.48 -7.58 -4.81
C ARG A 45 11.97 -6.54 -3.80
N HIS A 46 12.64 -6.95 -2.74
CA HIS A 46 13.33 -6.03 -1.84
C HIS A 46 14.57 -5.48 -2.55
N ARG A 47 14.68 -4.15 -2.59
CA ARG A 47 15.80 -3.39 -3.17
C ARG A 47 16.24 -2.33 -2.18
N THR A 48 17.50 -1.96 -2.22
CA THR A 48 17.97 -0.78 -1.49
C THR A 48 17.43 0.50 -2.14
N HIS A 49 17.30 1.58 -1.37
CA HIS A 49 16.92 2.91 -1.91
C HIS A 49 17.79 3.30 -3.09
N LYS A 50 19.14 3.10 -2.98
CA LYS A 50 20.09 3.41 -4.05
C LYS A 50 19.84 2.61 -5.34
N GLU A 51 19.43 1.34 -5.24
CA GLU A 51 19.08 0.54 -6.42
C GLU A 51 17.80 1.06 -7.08
N VAL A 52 16.79 1.42 -6.29
CA VAL A 52 15.53 2.00 -6.78
C VAL A 52 15.80 3.30 -7.51
N ASP A 53 16.55 4.23 -6.90
CA ASP A 53 16.91 5.52 -7.51
C ASP A 53 17.62 5.34 -8.86
N ARG A 54 18.50 4.35 -8.97
CA ARG A 54 19.20 4.05 -10.22
C ARG A 54 18.30 3.43 -11.29
N ILE A 55 17.42 2.50 -10.90
CA ILE A 55 16.57 1.76 -11.84
C ILE A 55 15.46 2.65 -12.39
N TYR A 56 14.90 3.50 -11.56
CA TYR A 56 13.71 4.32 -11.86
C TYR A 56 14.03 5.82 -12.02
N ALA A 57 15.32 6.16 -12.26
CA ALA A 57 15.78 7.55 -12.41
C ALA A 57 14.96 8.34 -13.44
N ASP A 58 14.57 7.70 -14.54
CA ASP A 58 13.84 8.33 -15.64
C ASP A 58 12.30 8.24 -15.48
N GLU A 59 11.80 7.54 -14.46
CA GLU A 59 10.37 7.30 -14.24
C GLU A 59 9.72 8.23 -13.20
N VAL A 60 10.47 9.17 -12.64
CA VAL A 60 10.03 10.06 -11.54
C VAL A 60 8.79 10.90 -11.90
N ASP A 61 8.54 11.13 -13.18
CA ASP A 61 7.46 11.99 -13.68
C ASP A 61 6.14 11.28 -13.98
N THR A 62 5.97 10.00 -13.63
CA THR A 62 4.74 9.27 -13.97
C THR A 62 3.59 9.49 -12.97
N GLY A 63 3.88 9.92 -11.74
CA GLY A 63 2.88 10.04 -10.66
C GLY A 63 2.22 8.71 -10.27
N HIS A 64 2.85 7.60 -10.66
CA HIS A 64 2.40 6.25 -10.38
C HIS A 64 3.58 5.39 -9.97
N THR A 65 3.45 4.65 -8.88
CA THR A 65 4.52 3.78 -8.39
C THR A 65 3.96 2.53 -7.74
N PHE A 66 4.62 1.41 -7.95
CA PHE A 66 4.44 0.18 -7.18
C PHE A 66 5.60 -0.04 -6.20
N LEU A 67 6.26 1.05 -5.82
CA LEU A 67 7.34 1.04 -4.84
C LEU A 67 6.76 1.35 -3.46
N PHE A 68 7.09 0.53 -2.48
CA PHE A 68 6.69 0.72 -1.09
C PHE A 68 7.94 0.85 -0.21
N THR A 69 8.11 1.98 0.48
CA THR A 69 9.22 2.14 1.44
C THR A 69 9.01 1.19 2.61
N LEU A 70 9.87 0.18 2.72
CA LEU A 70 9.79 -0.83 3.76
C LEU A 70 10.39 -0.32 5.08
N ASN A 71 11.62 0.17 5.02
CA ASN A 71 12.37 0.71 6.14
C ASN A 71 13.48 1.65 5.63
N ASP A 72 14.40 2.07 6.49
CA ASP A 72 15.50 2.99 6.14
C ASP A 72 16.48 2.42 5.12
N VAL A 73 16.49 1.10 4.91
CA VAL A 73 17.43 0.40 4.01
C VAL A 73 16.76 -0.06 2.74
N TYR A 74 15.52 -0.56 2.83
CA TYR A 74 14.85 -1.29 1.76
C TYR A 74 13.55 -0.66 1.30
N VAL A 75 13.26 -0.90 0.02
CA VAL A 75 12.01 -0.62 -0.69
C VAL A 75 11.50 -1.93 -1.26
N ILE A 76 10.21 -2.19 -1.19
CA ILE A 76 9.55 -3.30 -1.90
C ILE A 76 9.19 -2.80 -3.30
N ASP A 77 9.80 -3.40 -4.30
CA ASP A 77 9.53 -3.16 -5.72
C ASP A 77 8.51 -4.18 -6.24
N ALA A 78 7.24 -3.82 -6.20
CA ALA A 78 6.15 -4.70 -6.64
C ALA A 78 5.96 -4.71 -8.18
N ASN A 79 6.81 -4.01 -8.94
CA ASN A 79 6.91 -4.24 -10.40
C ASN A 79 7.50 -5.62 -10.69
N VAL A 80 8.29 -6.16 -9.75
CA VAL A 80 8.95 -7.47 -9.87
C VAL A 80 8.44 -8.40 -8.78
N GLY A 81 7.73 -9.45 -9.16
CA GLY A 81 7.19 -10.44 -8.22
C GLY A 81 6.07 -9.93 -7.31
N GLY A 82 5.47 -8.78 -7.63
CA GLY A 82 4.37 -8.21 -6.87
C GLY A 82 3.08 -9.03 -6.98
N ASN A 83 2.28 -9.00 -5.91
CA ASN A 83 0.98 -9.64 -5.83
C ASN A 83 -0.19 -8.64 -5.98
N ALA A 84 -1.42 -9.04 -5.65
CA ALA A 84 -2.61 -8.21 -5.76
C ALA A 84 -2.55 -6.94 -4.89
N ALA A 85 -1.76 -6.91 -3.82
CA ALA A 85 -1.66 -5.75 -2.92
C ALA A 85 -1.23 -4.47 -3.65
N ARG A 86 -0.40 -4.57 -4.69
CA ARG A 86 0.04 -3.42 -5.51
C ARG A 86 -1.11 -2.66 -6.18
N TRP A 87 -2.26 -3.29 -6.34
CA TRP A 87 -3.44 -2.69 -6.95
C TRP A 87 -4.38 -2.02 -5.94
N ILE A 88 -4.08 -2.07 -4.64
CA ILE A 88 -4.86 -1.37 -3.63
C ILE A 88 -4.62 0.13 -3.78
N ASN A 89 -5.68 0.87 -4.12
CA ASN A 89 -5.60 2.30 -4.41
C ASN A 89 -5.43 3.17 -3.14
N HIS A 90 -4.94 4.39 -3.35
CA HIS A 90 -4.90 5.40 -2.30
C HIS A 90 -6.28 5.98 -2.00
N SER A 91 -6.53 6.27 -0.72
CA SER A 91 -7.64 7.14 -0.31
C SER A 91 -7.21 8.09 0.83
N CYS A 92 -7.79 9.30 0.82
CA CYS A 92 -7.67 10.27 1.91
C CYS A 92 -8.57 9.91 3.12
N ALA A 93 -9.52 8.96 2.95
CA ALA A 93 -10.33 8.35 4.00
C ALA A 93 -10.32 6.82 3.82
N PRO A 94 -9.18 6.17 4.10
CA PRO A 94 -8.95 4.78 3.80
C PRO A 94 -9.76 3.85 4.71
N ASN A 95 -9.96 2.61 4.27
CA ASN A 95 -10.55 1.53 5.08
C ASN A 95 -9.52 0.48 5.50
N CYS A 96 -8.30 0.59 5.00
CA CYS A 96 -7.16 -0.24 5.39
C CYS A 96 -5.95 0.62 5.75
N GLU A 97 -4.99 0.01 6.40
CA GLU A 97 -3.67 0.57 6.69
C GLU A 97 -2.57 -0.43 6.32
N ALA A 98 -1.36 0.08 6.09
CA ALA A 98 -0.18 -0.72 5.87
C ALA A 98 0.58 -0.83 7.21
N VAL A 99 0.80 -2.06 7.67
CA VAL A 99 1.43 -2.38 8.95
C VAL A 99 2.79 -3.03 8.69
N LEU A 100 3.85 -2.38 9.16
CA LEU A 100 5.20 -2.96 9.15
C LEU A 100 5.29 -4.04 10.23
N VAL A 101 5.84 -5.18 9.86
CA VAL A 101 6.22 -6.27 10.76
C VAL A 101 7.72 -6.47 10.64
N GLU A 102 8.43 -6.11 11.69
CA GLU A 102 9.87 -6.28 11.77
C GLU A 102 10.22 -7.77 11.96
N ASP A 103 11.33 -8.19 11.36
CA ASP A 103 11.84 -9.55 11.50
C ASP A 103 12.29 -9.82 12.96
N GLU A 104 11.98 -11.00 13.50
CA GLU A 104 12.31 -11.39 14.88
C GLU A 104 13.83 -11.36 15.17
N ASP A 105 14.64 -11.63 14.15
CA ASP A 105 16.12 -11.58 14.24
C ASP A 105 16.67 -10.17 13.96
N SER A 106 15.79 -9.14 13.83
CA SER A 106 16.17 -7.76 13.49
C SER A 106 16.92 -7.64 12.15
N ASN A 107 16.58 -8.50 11.18
CA ASN A 107 17.13 -8.43 9.83
C ASN A 107 16.21 -7.56 8.94
N PRO A 108 16.57 -6.31 8.62
CA PRO A 108 15.70 -5.40 7.87
C PRO A 108 15.37 -5.88 6.45
N ALA A 109 16.14 -6.84 5.92
CA ALA A 109 15.86 -7.45 4.61
C ALA A 109 14.69 -8.45 4.65
N LYS A 110 14.28 -8.88 5.86
CA LYS A 110 13.17 -9.81 6.09
C LYS A 110 11.92 -9.13 6.66
N ASP A 111 11.98 -7.83 6.94
CA ASP A 111 10.80 -7.08 7.31
C ASP A 111 9.70 -7.24 6.26
N ALA A 112 8.45 -7.20 6.69
CA ALA A 112 7.31 -7.37 5.81
C ALA A 112 6.25 -6.30 6.05
N VAL A 113 5.46 -5.99 5.03
CA VAL A 113 4.32 -5.08 5.15
C VAL A 113 3.04 -5.85 4.87
N TYR A 114 2.06 -5.69 5.76
CA TYR A 114 0.73 -6.28 5.60
C TYR A 114 -0.32 -5.19 5.50
N ILE A 115 -1.31 -5.43 4.67
CA ILE A 115 -2.51 -4.60 4.59
C ILE A 115 -3.55 -5.14 5.56
N GLU A 116 -3.98 -4.29 6.50
CA GLU A 116 -4.94 -4.63 7.56
C GLU A 116 -6.17 -3.72 7.50
N ALA A 117 -7.34 -4.26 7.85
CA ALA A 117 -8.59 -3.52 7.84
C ALA A 117 -8.71 -2.59 9.07
N MET A 118 -8.86 -1.29 8.87
CA MET A 118 -9.07 -0.30 9.95
C MET A 118 -10.49 -0.32 10.52
N ARG A 119 -11.46 -0.83 9.75
CA ARG A 119 -12.88 -1.00 10.11
C ARG A 119 -13.44 -2.26 9.47
N ALA A 120 -14.67 -2.61 9.81
CA ALA A 120 -15.40 -3.61 9.07
C ALA A 120 -15.60 -3.15 7.60
N ILE A 121 -15.37 -4.06 6.64
CA ILE A 121 -15.50 -3.82 5.20
C ILE A 121 -16.53 -4.81 4.65
N LYS A 122 -17.50 -4.29 3.89
CA LYS A 122 -18.56 -5.10 3.29
C LYS A 122 -18.13 -5.68 1.95
N PRO A 123 -18.71 -6.82 1.52
CA PRO A 123 -18.54 -7.30 0.16
C PRO A 123 -18.87 -6.21 -0.86
N GLY A 124 -18.03 -6.09 -1.91
CA GLY A 124 -18.16 -5.07 -2.94
C GLY A 124 -17.42 -3.76 -2.65
N GLU A 125 -17.02 -3.48 -1.40
CA GLU A 125 -16.20 -2.30 -1.11
C GLU A 125 -14.79 -2.46 -1.67
N GLU A 126 -14.25 -1.37 -2.23
CA GLU A 126 -12.85 -1.29 -2.64
C GLU A 126 -11.96 -1.07 -1.42
N LEU A 127 -10.87 -1.85 -1.33
CA LEU A 127 -9.82 -1.68 -0.33
C LEU A 127 -8.95 -0.48 -0.71
N THR A 128 -8.68 0.39 0.25
CA THR A 128 -7.83 1.56 0.04
C THR A 128 -6.97 1.80 1.27
N TYR A 129 -5.73 2.29 1.08
CA TYR A 129 -4.91 2.76 2.19
C TYR A 129 -4.28 4.12 1.85
N ASN A 130 -3.78 4.83 2.86
CA ASN A 130 -3.06 6.08 2.64
C ASN A 130 -1.61 5.75 2.24
N TYR A 131 -1.19 6.14 1.02
CA TYR A 131 0.16 5.84 0.53
C TYR A 131 1.27 6.56 1.32
N GLY A 132 0.94 7.64 2.04
CA GLY A 132 1.91 8.34 2.87
C GLY A 132 3.05 8.99 2.09
N ILE A 133 2.84 9.37 0.82
CA ILE A 133 3.90 9.87 -0.07
C ILE A 133 4.44 11.19 0.46
N VAL A 134 5.74 11.20 0.82
CA VAL A 134 6.48 12.38 1.26
C VAL A 134 7.59 12.66 0.25
N LEU A 135 7.60 13.87 -0.32
CA LEU A 135 8.67 14.32 -1.20
C LEU A 135 9.60 15.29 -0.45
N ALA A 136 10.91 15.19 -0.69
CA ALA A 136 11.90 16.10 -0.11
C ALA A 136 11.71 17.54 -0.60
N GLU A 137 11.31 17.71 -1.86
CA GLU A 137 11.10 19.01 -2.51
C GLU A 137 9.78 19.70 -2.13
N ALA A 138 9.63 20.98 -2.47
CA ALA A 138 8.40 21.75 -2.23
C ALA A 138 7.25 21.20 -3.09
N HIS A 139 6.06 21.06 -2.50
CA HIS A 139 4.85 20.56 -3.20
C HIS A 139 4.28 21.65 -4.13
N THR A 140 4.87 21.80 -5.31
CA THR A 140 4.39 22.72 -6.36
C THR A 140 3.02 22.31 -6.90
N ILE A 141 2.35 23.21 -7.62
CA ILE A 141 1.09 22.91 -8.34
C ILE A 141 1.30 21.76 -9.32
N ARG A 142 2.45 21.71 -10.01
CA ARG A 142 2.82 20.63 -10.94
C ARG A 142 2.85 19.28 -10.21
N LEU A 143 3.57 19.20 -9.08
CA LEU A 143 3.67 17.97 -8.30
C LEU A 143 2.33 17.51 -7.73
N LYS A 144 1.50 18.45 -7.23
CA LYS A 144 0.16 18.11 -6.76
C LYS A 144 -0.76 17.57 -7.87
N LYS A 145 -0.59 18.05 -9.12
CA LYS A 145 -1.31 17.51 -10.29
C LYS A 145 -0.78 16.13 -10.68
N LEU A 146 0.54 15.95 -10.66
CA LEU A 146 1.17 14.66 -10.95
C LEU A 146 0.69 13.59 -9.97
N TRP A 147 0.69 13.91 -8.68
CA TRP A 147 0.22 13.04 -7.59
C TRP A 147 -1.24 13.32 -7.21
N ALA A 148 -2.10 13.56 -8.20
CA ALA A 148 -3.51 13.89 -7.96
C ALA A 148 -4.26 12.71 -7.35
N CYS A 149 -5.00 12.97 -6.27
CA CYS A 149 -5.90 11.99 -5.66
C CYS A 149 -7.27 12.03 -6.29
N ARG A 150 -7.82 10.87 -6.64
CA ARG A 150 -9.15 10.68 -7.24
C ARG A 150 -10.05 9.80 -6.36
N CYS A 151 -9.79 9.70 -5.05
CA CYS A 151 -10.48 8.77 -4.17
C CYS A 151 -11.98 9.05 -3.96
N GLY A 152 -12.49 10.21 -4.40
CA GLY A 152 -13.91 10.58 -4.28
C GLY A 152 -14.41 10.80 -2.85
N SER A 153 -13.54 10.73 -1.84
CA SER A 153 -13.91 10.98 -0.45
C SER A 153 -14.27 12.44 -0.20
N ALA A 154 -15.25 12.72 0.66
CA ALA A 154 -15.56 14.07 1.13
C ALA A 154 -14.36 14.76 1.84
N LYS A 155 -13.40 13.97 2.34
CA LYS A 155 -12.15 14.45 2.97
C LYS A 155 -10.97 14.49 2.00
N CYS A 156 -11.20 14.35 0.69
CA CYS A 156 -10.13 14.31 -0.30
C CYS A 156 -9.35 15.62 -0.33
N THR A 157 -8.04 15.54 -0.20
CA THR A 157 -7.12 16.70 -0.25
C THR A 157 -6.74 17.10 -1.68
N GLY A 158 -7.21 16.34 -2.69
CA GLY A 158 -6.87 16.53 -4.11
C GLY A 158 -5.48 16.02 -4.51
N THR A 159 -4.68 15.55 -3.55
CA THR A 159 -3.34 14.99 -3.81
C THR A 159 -3.05 13.82 -2.87
N MET A 160 -2.20 12.88 -3.31
CA MET A 160 -1.68 11.77 -2.50
C MET A 160 -0.48 12.20 -1.65
N LEU A 161 0.06 13.41 -1.89
CA LEU A 161 1.20 13.92 -1.13
C LEU A 161 0.79 14.30 0.29
N GLN A 162 1.55 13.80 1.26
CA GLN A 162 1.36 14.17 2.66
C GLN A 162 1.83 15.61 2.91
N PRO A 163 1.13 16.39 3.76
CA PRO A 163 1.63 17.68 4.22
C PRO A 163 3.03 17.51 4.83
N LYS A 164 3.95 18.41 4.51
CA LYS A 164 5.25 18.40 5.20
C LYS A 164 5.04 18.60 6.69
N PRO A 165 5.77 17.86 7.55
CA PRO A 165 5.76 18.15 8.98
C PRO A 165 6.11 19.64 9.17
N GLY A 166 5.22 20.39 9.80
CA GLY A 166 5.47 21.78 10.10
C GLY A 166 6.80 21.91 10.86
N LYS A 167 7.66 22.87 10.47
CA LYS A 167 8.82 23.21 11.31
C LYS A 167 8.27 23.52 12.70
N LYS A 168 8.62 22.69 13.71
CA LYS A 168 8.38 23.07 15.11
C LYS A 168 9.01 24.44 15.29
N LYS A 169 8.20 25.49 15.55
CA LYS A 169 8.72 26.75 16.01
C LYS A 169 9.46 26.42 17.30
N SER A 170 10.78 26.55 17.28
CA SER A 170 11.57 26.57 18.50
C SER A 170 11.06 27.73 19.35
N ALA A 171 10.53 27.39 20.52
CA ALA A 171 10.18 28.38 21.55
C ALA A 171 11.46 28.95 22.17
#